data_37cb98827dd532778e00f7ee0e4336d1
#
_entry.id   37cb98827dd532778e00f7ee0e4336d1
#
_cell.length_a   1.000
_cell.length_b   1.000
_cell.length_c   1.000
_cell.angle_alpha   90.00
_cell.angle_beta   90.00
_cell.angle_gamma   90.00
#
_symmetry.space_group_name_H-M   'P 1'
#
loop_
_entity.id
_entity.type
_entity.pdbx_description
1 polymer ?
#
loop_
_entity_poly.entity_id
_entity_poly.type
_entity_poly.pdbx_seq_one_letter_code
_entity_poly.pdbx_strand_id
1 'polypeptide(L)'
;MKLGFREGVLYDDQRPNWDAAGPRPVRWSLWYPAADDVRECDIQERSWFRKAAVARDAPIRPSGRPYPLVLLSHGTGGSTAGLEWLARRLVDRGFAALGVDHHGNTSNEPYRAEGFACLWERAPDLSLMLDRCDDWLGDLAGGIDADRAFAVGFSAGAYSVTLLLGAIAQFSQFEPSRLKLGGPRGPREFPDLADHIPSLLRTSDVFRESWSRMSRSYRDDRITAAVLCAPGRSVLGFGEESLKTVGAPALILVGDADKAAPAEECSSWLHHRLTRSVLKIFGGGVGHYVFVPEGTRLGLAFAAELFTDPPGIERAAVHDEIADLSAALFHHGDVGAIA
;
A
#
# COMPACT_ATOMS: atom_id res chain seq x y z
N MET A 1 -17.16 -9.63 12.09
CA MET A 1 -16.28 -10.49 12.93
C MET A 1 -15.56 -9.66 13.99
N LYS A 2 -15.05 -10.26 15.09
CA LYS A 2 -14.13 -9.56 16.00
C LYS A 2 -12.82 -9.28 15.28
N LEU A 3 -12.26 -8.09 15.48
CA LEU A 3 -11.04 -7.65 14.81
C LEU A 3 -9.83 -7.85 15.73
N GLY A 4 -9.04 -8.89 15.47
CA GLY A 4 -7.72 -9.08 16.07
C GLY A 4 -6.72 -8.07 15.51
N PHE A 5 -5.79 -7.62 16.34
CA PHE A 5 -4.74 -6.69 15.94
C PHE A 5 -3.41 -7.06 16.62
N ARG A 6 -2.36 -7.07 15.82
CA ARG A 6 -0.98 -7.23 16.26
C ARG A 6 -0.08 -6.31 15.47
N GLU A 7 0.97 -5.81 16.09
CA GLU A 7 1.95 -4.95 15.43
C GLU A 7 3.37 -5.29 15.90
N GLY A 8 4.35 -4.94 15.10
CA GLY A 8 5.75 -5.17 15.42
C GLY A 8 6.71 -4.54 14.44
N VAL A 9 7.98 -4.91 14.60
CA VAL A 9 9.07 -4.48 13.70
C VAL A 9 9.90 -5.70 13.36
N LEU A 10 10.11 -5.94 12.07
CA LEU A 10 11.18 -6.80 11.57
C LEU A 10 12.37 -5.94 11.14
N TYR A 11 13.54 -6.55 11.14
CA TYR A 11 14.75 -5.92 10.65
C TYR A 11 15.27 -6.72 9.45
N ASP A 12 15.49 -6.00 8.33
CA ASP A 12 16.10 -6.59 7.14
C ASP A 12 17.61 -6.46 7.21
N ASP A 13 18.28 -7.53 7.55
CA ASP A 13 19.74 -7.57 7.68
C ASP A 13 20.46 -7.48 6.31
N GLN A 14 19.75 -7.61 5.20
CA GLN A 14 20.30 -7.53 3.85
C GLN A 14 20.26 -6.10 3.28
N ARG A 15 19.43 -5.25 3.85
CA ARG A 15 19.31 -3.84 3.45
C ARG A 15 19.60 -2.94 4.66
N PRO A 16 20.56 -2.02 4.54
CA PRO A 16 20.85 -1.09 5.64
C PRO A 16 19.71 -0.07 5.83
N ASN A 17 19.65 0.47 7.04
CA ASN A 17 18.94 1.70 7.32
C ASN A 17 19.52 2.84 6.47
N TRP A 18 18.74 3.85 6.14
CA TRP A 18 19.15 4.98 5.31
C TRP A 18 20.34 5.79 5.85
N ASP A 19 20.61 5.75 7.15
CA ASP A 19 21.78 6.38 7.80
C ASP A 19 22.96 5.42 7.97
N ALA A 20 22.88 4.21 7.43
CA ALA A 20 23.85 3.13 7.58
C ALA A 20 24.07 2.65 9.04
N ALA A 21 23.19 3.02 9.97
CA ALA A 21 23.31 2.70 11.40
C ALA A 21 22.64 1.36 11.78
N GLY A 22 22.77 0.34 10.93
CA GLY A 22 22.23 -0.99 11.17
C GLY A 22 21.24 -1.44 10.10
N PRO A 23 20.48 -2.53 10.37
CA PRO A 23 19.54 -3.10 9.42
C PRO A 23 18.33 -2.19 9.19
N ARG A 24 17.68 -2.36 8.04
CA ARG A 24 16.49 -1.61 7.68
C ARG A 24 15.29 -2.04 8.54
N PRO A 25 14.65 -1.12 9.28
CA PRO A 25 13.44 -1.44 10.02
C PRO A 25 12.25 -1.55 9.07
N VAL A 26 11.43 -2.58 9.28
CA VAL A 26 10.14 -2.80 8.59
C VAL A 26 9.06 -2.95 9.67
N ARG A 27 8.34 -1.85 9.94
CA ARG A 27 7.22 -1.84 10.87
C ARG A 27 6.00 -2.43 10.17
N TRP A 28 5.22 -3.23 10.91
CA TRP A 28 4.05 -3.88 10.37
C TRP A 28 2.87 -3.84 11.34
N SER A 29 1.66 -3.93 10.78
CA SER A 29 0.41 -4.06 11.50
C SER A 29 -0.42 -5.16 10.85
N LEU A 30 -0.91 -6.09 11.65
CA LEU A 30 -1.71 -7.24 11.22
C LEU A 30 -3.12 -7.12 11.81
N TRP A 31 -4.12 -7.23 10.94
CA TRP A 31 -5.52 -7.36 11.30
C TRP A 31 -6.02 -8.74 10.86
N TYR A 32 -6.76 -9.43 11.74
CA TYR A 32 -7.20 -10.79 11.48
C TYR A 32 -8.52 -11.11 12.20
N PRO A 33 -9.28 -12.13 11.75
CA PRO A 33 -10.46 -12.60 12.46
C PRO A 33 -10.07 -13.14 13.85
N ALA A 34 -10.48 -12.44 14.92
CA ALA A 34 -10.25 -12.89 16.29
C ALA A 34 -11.38 -13.79 16.79
N ALA A 35 -11.11 -14.59 17.82
CA ALA A 35 -12.08 -15.44 18.49
C ALA A 35 -13.32 -14.65 18.97
N ASP A 36 -14.49 -15.28 19.00
CA ASP A 36 -15.76 -14.58 19.23
C ASP A 36 -15.92 -14.07 20.67
N ASP A 37 -15.24 -14.69 21.64
CA ASP A 37 -15.30 -14.40 23.07
C ASP A 37 -14.36 -13.28 23.53
N VAL A 38 -13.54 -12.73 22.64
CA VAL A 38 -12.61 -11.65 22.99
C VAL A 38 -13.32 -10.29 23.06
N ARG A 39 -12.75 -9.39 23.85
CA ARG A 39 -13.22 -7.99 23.94
C ARG A 39 -12.40 -7.09 23.02
N GLU A 40 -13.09 -6.40 22.15
CA GLU A 40 -12.50 -5.27 21.39
C GLU A 40 -12.47 -4.01 22.26
N CYS A 41 -11.37 -3.27 22.18
CA CYS A 41 -11.17 -2.00 22.85
C CYS A 41 -11.01 -0.89 21.79
N ASP A 42 -11.62 0.25 22.06
CA ASP A 42 -11.45 1.44 21.24
C ASP A 42 -10.04 2.03 21.46
N ILE A 43 -9.28 2.18 20.37
CA ILE A 43 -7.92 2.75 20.39
C ILE A 43 -8.00 4.19 19.86
N GLN A 44 -8.98 4.98 20.25
CA GLN A 44 -9.09 6.37 19.84
C GLN A 44 -8.08 7.29 20.57
N GLU A 45 -6.81 6.97 20.47
CA GLU A 45 -5.75 7.91 20.74
C GLU A 45 -5.79 9.04 19.70
N ARG A 46 -5.08 10.15 19.95
CA ARG A 46 -4.99 11.37 19.11
C ARG A 46 -4.64 11.06 17.64
N SER A 47 -5.50 10.34 16.94
CA SER A 47 -5.37 9.96 15.53
C SER A 47 -6.13 10.92 14.63
N TRP A 48 -5.59 11.19 13.45
CA TRP A 48 -6.32 11.89 12.39
C TRP A 48 -7.38 10.99 11.76
N PHE A 49 -7.13 9.68 11.75
CA PHE A 49 -8.01 8.66 11.18
C PHE A 49 -8.97 8.12 12.23
N ARG A 50 -10.22 7.90 11.85
CA ARG A 50 -11.16 7.12 12.64
C ARG A 50 -10.72 5.66 12.59
N LYS A 51 -10.45 5.09 13.75
CA LYS A 51 -10.00 3.70 13.89
C LYS A 51 -11.15 2.80 14.34
N ALA A 52 -11.08 1.52 13.97
CA ALA A 52 -11.95 0.50 14.50
C ALA A 52 -11.53 0.08 15.93
N ALA A 53 -12.48 -0.41 16.73
CA ALA A 53 -12.15 -1.16 17.93
C ALA A 53 -11.46 -2.47 17.57
N VAL A 54 -10.44 -2.87 18.34
CA VAL A 54 -9.65 -4.08 18.08
C VAL A 54 -9.42 -4.89 19.35
N ALA A 55 -9.21 -6.19 19.21
CA ALA A 55 -8.73 -7.10 20.24
C ALA A 55 -7.22 -7.33 20.03
N ARG A 56 -6.39 -6.65 20.85
CA ARG A 56 -4.92 -6.77 20.74
C ARG A 56 -4.47 -8.17 21.15
N ASP A 57 -3.57 -8.76 20.36
CA ASP A 57 -2.92 -10.06 20.57
C ASP A 57 -3.91 -11.19 20.91
N ALA A 58 -5.13 -11.06 20.37
CA ALA A 58 -6.19 -12.02 20.62
C ALA A 58 -5.93 -13.35 19.87
N PRO A 59 -6.46 -14.48 20.38
CA PRO A 59 -6.45 -15.72 19.62
C PRO A 59 -7.18 -15.56 18.29
N ILE A 60 -6.66 -16.22 17.25
CA ILE A 60 -7.33 -16.24 15.94
C ILE A 60 -8.63 -17.05 16.05
N ARG A 61 -9.66 -16.62 15.33
CA ARG A 61 -10.92 -17.36 15.21
C ARG A 61 -10.67 -18.68 14.50
N PRO A 62 -11.03 -19.82 15.08
CA PRO A 62 -10.93 -21.11 14.39
C PRO A 62 -11.70 -21.13 13.07
N SER A 63 -11.11 -21.67 12.05
CA SER A 63 -11.69 -21.79 10.70
C SER A 63 -11.32 -23.16 10.12
N GLY A 64 -12.13 -23.67 9.18
CA GLY A 64 -11.87 -24.95 8.52
C GLY A 64 -10.65 -24.91 7.56
N ARG A 65 -10.09 -23.74 7.31
CA ARG A 65 -8.87 -23.48 6.51
C ARG A 65 -8.20 -22.21 7.01
N PRO A 66 -6.89 -22.05 6.80
CA PRO A 66 -6.21 -20.79 7.09
C PRO A 66 -6.84 -19.59 6.37
N TYR A 67 -6.85 -18.42 7.01
CA TYR A 67 -7.33 -17.19 6.40
C TYR A 67 -6.32 -16.70 5.36
N PRO A 68 -6.75 -16.43 4.10
CA PRO A 68 -5.86 -15.88 3.08
C PRO A 68 -5.28 -14.54 3.52
N LEU A 69 -4.01 -14.30 3.23
CA LEU A 69 -3.30 -13.08 3.59
C LEU A 69 -3.41 -12.02 2.48
N VAL A 70 -3.67 -10.79 2.86
CA VAL A 70 -3.63 -9.62 1.98
C VAL A 70 -2.55 -8.65 2.49
N LEU A 71 -1.52 -8.40 1.70
CA LEU A 71 -0.51 -7.37 1.97
C LEU A 71 -1.05 -5.98 1.61
N LEU A 72 -0.82 -5.00 2.47
CA LEU A 72 -1.27 -3.62 2.30
C LEU A 72 -0.09 -2.66 2.22
N SER A 73 -0.04 -1.83 1.17
CA SER A 73 0.98 -0.81 0.95
C SER A 73 0.35 0.59 0.87
N HIS A 74 0.70 1.46 1.82
CA HIS A 74 0.13 2.80 1.97
C HIS A 74 0.63 3.79 0.89
N GLY A 75 -0.08 4.92 0.75
CA GLY A 75 0.32 6.04 -0.11
C GLY A 75 1.59 6.75 0.38
N THR A 76 2.08 7.69 -0.42
CA THR A 76 3.24 8.53 -0.09
C THR A 76 3.07 9.20 1.27
N GLY A 77 4.08 9.08 2.13
CA GLY A 77 4.10 9.71 3.46
C GLY A 77 3.02 9.23 4.43
N GLY A 78 2.23 8.20 4.05
CA GLY A 78 1.19 7.63 4.89
C GLY A 78 1.69 6.62 5.91
N SER A 79 0.79 5.76 6.36
CA SER A 79 1.11 4.63 7.25
C SER A 79 0.07 3.53 7.10
N THR A 80 0.29 2.41 7.75
CA THR A 80 -0.66 1.29 7.82
C THR A 80 -2.03 1.73 8.33
N ALA A 81 -2.08 2.71 9.25
CA ALA A 81 -3.33 3.27 9.76
C ALA A 81 -4.21 3.88 8.66
N GLY A 82 -3.61 4.35 7.55
CA GLY A 82 -4.33 4.86 6.39
C GLY A 82 -5.08 3.78 5.59
N LEU A 83 -4.82 2.49 5.87
CA LEU A 83 -5.47 1.34 5.21
C LEU A 83 -6.27 0.46 6.19
N GLU A 84 -6.36 0.83 7.48
CA GLU A 84 -7.11 0.08 8.48
C GLU A 84 -8.59 -0.09 8.10
N TRP A 85 -9.20 0.91 7.47
CA TRP A 85 -10.58 0.83 6.99
C TRP A 85 -10.81 -0.36 6.03
N LEU A 86 -9.84 -0.63 5.16
CA LEU A 86 -9.88 -1.76 4.22
C LEU A 86 -9.54 -3.06 4.94
N ALA A 87 -8.51 -3.06 5.79
CA ALA A 87 -8.16 -4.22 6.60
C ALA A 87 -9.35 -4.74 7.39
N ARG A 88 -10.09 -3.86 8.09
CA ARG A 88 -11.31 -4.22 8.81
C ARG A 88 -12.33 -4.90 7.91
N ARG A 89 -12.60 -4.31 6.74
CA ARG A 89 -13.59 -4.84 5.78
C ARG A 89 -13.16 -6.16 5.16
N LEU A 90 -11.87 -6.36 4.93
CA LEU A 90 -11.32 -7.64 4.46
C LEU A 90 -11.42 -8.71 5.54
N VAL A 91 -11.17 -8.37 6.82
CA VAL A 91 -11.37 -9.30 7.94
C VAL A 91 -12.83 -9.75 8.02
N ASP A 92 -13.79 -8.84 7.86
CA ASP A 92 -15.22 -9.19 7.84
C ASP A 92 -15.59 -10.10 6.66
N ARG A 93 -14.74 -10.18 5.62
CA ARG A 93 -14.87 -11.07 4.44
C ARG A 93 -13.99 -12.31 4.50
N GLY A 94 -13.38 -12.59 5.65
CA GLY A 94 -12.62 -13.82 5.89
C GLY A 94 -11.17 -13.78 5.41
N PHE A 95 -10.53 -12.63 5.39
CA PHE A 95 -9.11 -12.45 5.12
C PHE A 95 -8.36 -12.02 6.38
N ALA A 96 -7.05 -12.26 6.41
CA ALA A 96 -6.11 -11.53 7.25
C ALA A 96 -5.45 -10.42 6.41
N ALA A 97 -5.15 -9.28 6.99
CA ALA A 97 -4.55 -8.14 6.30
C ALA A 97 -3.29 -7.66 7.03
N LEU A 98 -2.15 -7.61 6.33
CA LEU A 98 -0.86 -7.18 6.87
C LEU A 98 -0.39 -5.91 6.17
N GLY A 99 -0.38 -4.79 6.89
CA GLY A 99 0.17 -3.54 6.40
C GLY A 99 1.64 -3.37 6.78
N VAL A 100 2.40 -2.70 5.93
CA VAL A 100 3.80 -2.34 6.16
C VAL A 100 3.98 -0.83 6.12
N ASP A 101 4.69 -0.28 7.11
CA ASP A 101 5.17 1.10 7.11
C ASP A 101 6.54 1.15 6.44
N HIS A 102 6.61 1.87 5.31
CA HIS A 102 7.82 1.90 4.49
C HIS A 102 8.85 2.90 5.01
N HIS A 103 10.00 2.40 5.44
CA HIS A 103 11.05 3.16 6.09
C HIS A 103 11.49 4.41 5.30
N GLY A 104 11.47 5.56 5.96
CA GLY A 104 11.76 6.88 5.42
C GLY A 104 10.60 7.53 4.65
N ASN A 105 9.52 6.77 4.37
CA ASN A 105 8.33 7.25 3.66
C ASN A 105 7.04 6.92 4.42
N THR A 106 7.07 7.01 5.72
CA THR A 106 5.91 6.78 6.58
C THR A 106 5.76 7.88 7.62
N SER A 107 4.51 8.23 7.99
CA SER A 107 4.21 9.21 9.03
C SER A 107 4.55 8.73 10.45
N ASN A 108 4.94 7.47 10.62
CA ASN A 108 5.30 6.88 11.92
C ASN A 108 6.77 7.08 12.29
N GLU A 109 7.53 7.77 11.44
CA GLU A 109 8.92 8.17 11.68
C GLU A 109 9.26 9.45 10.91
N PRO A 110 10.40 10.11 11.16
CA PRO A 110 10.82 11.27 10.39
C PRO A 110 10.97 10.93 8.90
N TYR A 111 10.40 11.78 8.04
CA TYR A 111 10.54 11.64 6.59
C TYR A 111 11.99 11.76 6.15
N ARG A 112 12.39 10.92 5.19
CA ARG A 112 13.72 10.90 4.61
C ARG A 112 13.65 10.94 3.10
N ALA A 113 14.45 11.82 2.48
CA ALA A 113 14.47 11.97 1.03
C ALA A 113 14.74 10.64 0.31
N GLU A 114 15.60 9.80 0.89
CA GLU A 114 15.92 8.46 0.38
C GLU A 114 14.67 7.60 0.25
N GLY A 115 13.81 7.55 1.29
CA GLY A 115 12.58 6.75 1.30
C GLY A 115 11.53 7.26 0.28
N PHE A 116 11.51 8.56 0.02
CA PHE A 116 10.63 9.14 -1.00
C PHE A 116 11.16 8.98 -2.42
N ALA A 117 12.49 9.02 -2.61
CA ALA A 117 13.11 8.89 -3.92
C ALA A 117 13.18 7.43 -4.39
N CYS A 118 13.47 6.48 -3.48
CA CYS A 118 13.69 5.06 -3.79
C CYS A 118 12.43 4.23 -3.54
N LEU A 119 11.31 4.54 -4.21
CA LEU A 119 10.02 3.85 -4.03
C LEU A 119 10.08 2.34 -4.30
N TRP A 120 11.04 1.87 -5.10
CA TRP A 120 11.23 0.44 -5.37
C TRP A 120 11.64 -0.38 -4.14
N GLU A 121 12.24 0.25 -3.12
CA GLU A 121 12.59 -0.43 -1.85
C GLU A 121 11.36 -0.84 -1.03
N ARG A 122 10.17 -0.37 -1.38
CA ARG A 122 8.91 -0.73 -0.72
C ARG A 122 8.43 -2.13 -1.09
N ALA A 123 8.73 -2.62 -2.31
CA ALA A 123 8.36 -3.97 -2.72
C ALA A 123 9.09 -5.04 -1.89
N PRO A 124 10.43 -5.01 -1.72
CA PRO A 124 11.09 -5.96 -0.82
C PRO A 124 10.72 -5.81 0.66
N ASP A 125 10.19 -4.66 1.13
CA ASP A 125 9.63 -4.58 2.48
C ASP A 125 8.41 -5.52 2.63
N LEU A 126 7.58 -5.63 1.59
CA LEU A 126 6.42 -6.52 1.56
C LEU A 126 6.82 -7.98 1.40
N SER A 127 7.77 -8.29 0.51
CA SER A 127 8.29 -9.67 0.34
C SER A 127 8.96 -10.19 1.60
N LEU A 128 9.67 -9.34 2.36
CA LEU A 128 10.27 -9.69 3.64
C LEU A 128 9.25 -10.25 4.63
N MET A 129 8.04 -9.69 4.64
CA MET A 129 6.97 -10.18 5.52
C MET A 129 6.58 -11.63 5.19
N LEU A 130 6.58 -12.00 3.91
CA LEU A 130 6.31 -13.37 3.48
C LEU A 130 7.52 -14.29 3.71
N ASP A 131 8.76 -13.78 3.52
CA ASP A 131 10.00 -14.53 3.74
C ASP A 131 10.22 -14.86 5.22
N ARG A 132 9.72 -14.01 6.12
CA ARG A 132 9.91 -14.07 7.57
C ARG A 132 8.58 -14.28 8.30
N CYS A 133 7.62 -14.98 7.67
CA CYS A 133 6.27 -15.13 8.25
C CYS A 133 6.29 -15.80 9.63
N ASP A 134 7.18 -16.73 9.89
CA ASP A 134 7.33 -17.38 11.20
C ASP A 134 7.66 -16.41 12.34
N ASP A 135 8.37 -15.30 12.03
CA ASP A 135 8.80 -14.33 13.03
C ASP A 135 7.65 -13.45 13.56
N TRP A 136 6.59 -13.25 12.77
CA TRP A 136 5.47 -12.41 13.17
C TRP A 136 4.15 -13.17 13.37
N LEU A 137 4.00 -14.35 12.79
CA LEU A 137 2.82 -15.19 13.01
C LEU A 137 2.74 -15.70 14.45
N GLY A 138 3.84 -16.24 14.98
CA GLY A 138 3.85 -16.80 16.35
C GLY A 138 2.74 -17.82 16.55
N ASP A 139 1.87 -17.60 17.53
CA ASP A 139 0.71 -18.42 17.87
C ASP A 139 -0.44 -18.34 16.84
N LEU A 140 -0.38 -17.43 15.87
CA LEU A 140 -1.31 -17.37 14.74
C LEU A 140 -0.93 -18.32 13.59
N ALA A 141 0.25 -18.99 13.68
CA ALA A 141 0.71 -19.93 12.68
C ALA A 141 -0.33 -21.05 12.46
N GLY A 142 -0.51 -21.43 11.18
CA GLY A 142 -1.56 -22.37 10.78
C GLY A 142 -2.97 -21.77 10.68
N GLY A 143 -3.20 -20.58 11.22
CA GLY A 143 -4.47 -19.86 11.08
C GLY A 143 -4.48 -18.85 9.92
N ILE A 144 -3.30 -18.47 9.40
CA ILE A 144 -3.13 -17.54 8.27
C ILE A 144 -2.30 -18.23 7.18
N ASP A 145 -2.73 -18.12 5.93
CA ASP A 145 -2.02 -18.63 4.74
C ASP A 145 -1.08 -17.55 4.21
N ALA A 146 0.21 -17.65 4.50
CA ALA A 146 1.25 -16.76 3.99
C ALA A 146 1.96 -17.30 2.74
N ASP A 147 1.72 -18.54 2.32
CA ASP A 147 2.34 -19.16 1.14
C ASP A 147 1.74 -18.60 -0.16
N ARG A 148 0.47 -18.17 -0.10
CA ARG A 148 -0.24 -17.52 -1.20
C ARG A 148 -0.92 -16.27 -0.67
N ALA A 149 -0.48 -15.13 -1.17
CA ALA A 149 -0.99 -13.84 -0.72
C ALA A 149 -1.61 -13.04 -1.86
N PHE A 150 -2.39 -12.06 -1.47
CA PHE A 150 -2.88 -10.98 -2.32
C PHE A 150 -2.22 -9.68 -1.91
N ALA A 151 -2.32 -8.65 -2.74
CA ALA A 151 -1.78 -7.35 -2.37
C ALA A 151 -2.73 -6.21 -2.74
N VAL A 152 -2.80 -5.20 -1.86
CA VAL A 152 -3.51 -3.95 -2.14
C VAL A 152 -2.55 -2.79 -1.91
N GLY A 153 -2.50 -1.87 -2.89
CA GLY A 153 -1.71 -0.66 -2.77
C GLY A 153 -2.52 0.58 -3.04
N PHE A 154 -2.31 1.62 -2.25
CA PHE A 154 -2.89 2.95 -2.47
C PHE A 154 -1.83 3.93 -2.95
N SER A 155 -2.11 4.66 -4.05
CA SER A 155 -1.22 5.70 -4.58
C SER A 155 0.20 5.18 -4.84
N ALA A 156 1.23 5.65 -4.12
CA ALA A 156 2.58 5.07 -4.17
C ALA A 156 2.61 3.58 -3.76
N GLY A 157 1.66 3.12 -2.95
CA GLY A 157 1.49 1.70 -2.64
C GLY A 157 1.08 0.88 -3.85
N ALA A 158 0.26 1.43 -4.75
CA ALA A 158 -0.07 0.77 -6.01
C ALA A 158 1.17 0.55 -6.89
N TYR A 159 2.10 1.53 -6.92
CA TYR A 159 3.40 1.33 -7.56
C TYR A 159 4.17 0.16 -6.92
N SER A 160 4.24 0.12 -5.58
CA SER A 160 4.95 -0.96 -4.86
C SER A 160 4.36 -2.34 -5.17
N VAL A 161 3.04 -2.44 -5.19
CA VAL A 161 2.34 -3.69 -5.54
C VAL A 161 2.56 -4.06 -7.01
N THR A 162 2.55 -3.09 -7.93
CA THR A 162 2.81 -3.37 -9.36
C THR A 162 4.23 -3.92 -9.59
N LEU A 163 5.22 -3.50 -8.78
CA LEU A 163 6.57 -4.11 -8.79
C LEU A 163 6.53 -5.58 -8.36
N LEU A 164 5.76 -5.92 -7.30
CA LEU A 164 5.59 -7.32 -6.86
C LEU A 164 4.93 -8.19 -7.94
N LEU A 165 4.09 -7.62 -8.79
CA LEU A 165 3.51 -8.33 -9.93
C LEU A 165 4.50 -8.54 -11.09
N GLY A 166 5.67 -7.92 -11.05
CA GLY A 166 6.72 -8.09 -12.06
C GLY A 166 6.98 -6.89 -12.96
N ALA A 167 6.33 -5.76 -12.74
CA ALA A 167 6.70 -4.53 -13.43
C ALA A 167 8.13 -4.10 -13.06
N ILE A 168 8.85 -3.49 -13.99
CA ILE A 168 10.22 -3.01 -13.79
C ILE A 168 10.25 -1.51 -13.99
N ALA A 169 10.74 -0.79 -12.98
CA ALA A 169 10.93 0.65 -13.08
C ALA A 169 12.12 1.00 -13.99
N GLN A 170 11.95 1.95 -14.88
CA GLN A 170 12.99 2.48 -15.75
C GLN A 170 13.52 3.83 -15.29
N PHE A 171 12.70 4.59 -14.56
CA PHE A 171 13.09 5.89 -14.01
C PHE A 171 12.22 6.29 -12.81
N SER A 172 12.76 7.17 -11.99
CA SER A 172 11.98 7.84 -10.93
C SER A 172 11.29 9.08 -11.50
N GLN A 173 10.03 9.31 -11.12
CA GLN A 173 9.30 10.52 -11.50
C GLN A 173 9.97 11.83 -11.04
N PHE A 174 10.82 11.77 -10.01
CA PHE A 174 11.55 12.90 -9.45
C PHE A 174 13.02 12.92 -9.86
N GLU A 175 13.43 12.09 -10.82
CA GLU A 175 14.78 12.15 -11.38
C GLU A 175 15.01 13.54 -12.04
N PRO A 176 16.04 14.29 -11.57
CA PRO A 176 16.23 15.68 -12.01
C PRO A 176 16.28 15.89 -13.52
N SER A 177 16.83 14.93 -14.26
CA SER A 177 16.94 14.96 -15.73
C SER A 177 15.58 14.86 -16.45
N ARG A 178 14.53 14.44 -15.76
CA ARG A 178 13.18 14.20 -16.32
C ARG A 178 12.15 15.21 -15.86
N LEU A 179 12.50 16.09 -14.95
CA LEU A 179 11.58 17.11 -14.43
C LEU A 179 11.18 18.09 -15.53
N LYS A 180 9.88 18.35 -15.65
CA LYS A 180 9.37 19.42 -16.51
C LYS A 180 9.69 20.78 -15.90
N LEU A 181 10.04 21.76 -16.71
CA LEU A 181 10.24 23.13 -16.25
C LEU A 181 8.96 23.64 -15.58
N GLY A 182 9.09 24.14 -14.34
CA GLY A 182 7.93 24.60 -13.54
C GLY A 182 7.02 23.47 -12.97
N GLY A 183 7.38 22.20 -13.18
CA GLY A 183 6.67 21.06 -12.61
C GLY A 183 7.03 20.81 -11.14
N PRO A 184 6.26 19.96 -10.44
CA PRO A 184 6.53 19.61 -9.04
C PRO A 184 7.89 18.92 -8.91
N ARG A 185 8.65 19.29 -7.89
CA ARG A 185 9.98 18.75 -7.60
C ARG A 185 9.93 17.63 -6.55
N GLY A 186 8.78 17.38 -5.97
CA GLY A 186 8.51 16.33 -4.98
C GLY A 186 7.02 16.19 -4.73
N PRO A 187 6.63 15.20 -3.93
CA PRO A 187 5.26 15.06 -3.45
C PRO A 187 4.95 16.15 -2.39
N ARG A 188 3.68 16.29 -2.02
CA ARG A 188 3.25 17.26 -1.02
C ARG A 188 4.02 17.14 0.31
N GLU A 189 4.30 15.92 0.72
CA GLU A 189 4.99 15.57 1.96
C GLU A 189 6.50 15.89 1.92
N PHE A 190 7.07 15.99 0.72
CA PHE A 190 8.49 16.30 0.49
C PHE A 190 8.67 17.10 -0.81
N PRO A 191 8.28 18.39 -0.80
CA PRO A 191 8.10 19.17 -2.04
C PRO A 191 9.38 19.49 -2.81
N ASP A 192 10.55 19.46 -2.17
CA ASP A 192 11.88 19.70 -2.73
C ASP A 192 12.70 18.41 -2.95
N LEU A 193 12.06 17.24 -2.96
CA LEU A 193 12.70 15.92 -3.05
C LEU A 193 13.78 15.83 -4.13
N ALA A 194 13.50 16.32 -5.35
CA ALA A 194 14.42 16.23 -6.46
C ALA A 194 15.73 17.01 -6.24
N ASP A 195 15.73 18.03 -5.38
CA ASP A 195 16.91 18.82 -5.07
C ASP A 195 17.89 18.06 -4.17
N HIS A 196 17.38 17.08 -3.42
CA HIS A 196 18.21 16.23 -2.55
C HIS A 196 18.92 15.12 -3.33
N ILE A 197 18.35 14.61 -4.42
CA ILE A 197 18.86 13.44 -5.16
C ILE A 197 20.34 13.60 -5.60
N PRO A 198 20.78 14.71 -6.23
CA PRO A 198 22.16 14.85 -6.64
C PRO A 198 23.17 14.84 -5.47
N SER A 199 22.78 15.37 -4.32
CA SER A 199 23.61 15.32 -3.11
C SER A 199 23.69 13.90 -2.56
N LEU A 200 22.56 13.22 -2.42
CA LEU A 200 22.49 11.84 -1.93
C LEU A 200 23.31 10.88 -2.81
N LEU A 201 23.26 11.04 -4.13
CA LEU A 201 24.09 10.26 -5.07
C LEU A 201 25.59 10.47 -4.86
N ARG A 202 26.03 11.63 -4.36
CA ARG A 202 27.44 11.90 -4.06
C ARG A 202 27.87 11.43 -2.69
N THR A 203 27.00 11.54 -1.67
CA THR A 203 27.40 11.46 -0.25
C THR A 203 26.90 10.21 0.47
N SER A 204 25.90 9.49 -0.05
CA SER A 204 25.33 8.29 0.58
C SER A 204 25.58 7.04 -0.25
N ASP A 205 26.39 6.12 0.29
CA ASP A 205 26.61 4.80 -0.34
C ASP A 205 25.33 3.99 -0.37
N VAL A 206 24.56 4.00 0.71
CA VAL A 206 23.27 3.31 0.82
C VAL A 206 22.30 3.80 -0.25
N PHE A 207 22.24 5.11 -0.47
CA PHE A 207 21.38 5.68 -1.49
C PHE A 207 21.83 5.29 -2.92
N ARG A 208 23.14 5.38 -3.21
CA ARG A 208 23.68 4.99 -4.52
C ARG A 208 23.41 3.52 -4.84
N GLU A 209 23.59 2.66 -3.85
CA GLU A 209 23.31 1.24 -3.98
C GLU A 209 21.82 0.98 -4.26
N SER A 210 20.94 1.59 -3.47
CA SER A 210 19.49 1.51 -3.71
C SER A 210 19.15 2.04 -5.11
N TRP A 211 19.67 3.22 -5.48
CA TRP A 211 19.42 3.83 -6.80
C TRP A 211 19.81 2.92 -7.95
N SER A 212 20.93 2.17 -7.81
CA SER A 212 21.38 1.19 -8.81
C SER A 212 20.45 -0.02 -8.95
N ARG A 213 19.60 -0.30 -7.95
CA ARG A 213 18.64 -1.40 -7.97
C ARG A 213 17.27 -1.03 -8.56
N MET A 214 17.04 0.24 -8.91
CA MET A 214 15.72 0.72 -9.39
C MET A 214 15.11 -0.18 -10.46
N SER A 215 15.90 -0.59 -11.45
CA SER A 215 15.44 -1.40 -12.60
C SER A 215 15.60 -2.91 -12.40
N ARG A 216 15.70 -3.39 -11.16
CA ARG A 216 15.63 -4.82 -10.85
C ARG A 216 14.19 -5.32 -10.89
N SER A 217 14.02 -6.61 -11.10
CA SER A 217 12.75 -7.28 -10.87
C SER A 217 12.54 -7.48 -9.37
N TYR A 218 11.37 -7.08 -8.90
CA TYR A 218 10.89 -7.31 -7.52
C TYR A 218 9.69 -8.25 -7.51
N ARG A 219 9.52 -9.04 -8.58
CA ARG A 219 8.42 -9.99 -8.69
C ARG A 219 8.45 -11.00 -7.55
N ASP A 220 7.27 -11.19 -6.94
CA ASP A 220 7.03 -12.19 -5.93
C ASP A 220 5.87 -13.09 -6.38
N ASP A 221 6.18 -14.34 -6.75
CA ASP A 221 5.20 -15.27 -7.32
C ASP A 221 4.13 -15.73 -6.31
N ARG A 222 4.31 -15.45 -5.01
CA ARG A 222 3.30 -15.67 -3.98
C ARG A 222 2.13 -14.69 -4.09
N ILE A 223 2.32 -13.54 -4.75
CA ILE A 223 1.25 -12.56 -4.98
C ILE A 223 0.42 -12.98 -6.19
N THR A 224 -0.76 -13.53 -5.92
CA THR A 224 -1.58 -14.18 -6.94
C THR A 224 -2.66 -13.29 -7.56
N ALA A 225 -3.03 -12.19 -6.91
CA ALA A 225 -3.90 -11.13 -7.46
C ALA A 225 -3.66 -9.82 -6.70
N ALA A 226 -4.02 -8.69 -7.31
CA ALA A 226 -3.80 -7.39 -6.69
C ALA A 226 -4.92 -6.37 -6.94
N VAL A 227 -5.05 -5.42 -5.99
CA VAL A 227 -5.91 -4.24 -6.12
C VAL A 227 -5.03 -2.98 -6.04
N LEU A 228 -5.17 -2.12 -7.04
CA LEU A 228 -4.37 -0.91 -7.22
C LEU A 228 -5.30 0.30 -7.07
N CYS A 229 -5.36 0.88 -5.87
CA CYS A 229 -6.19 2.02 -5.55
C CYS A 229 -5.47 3.33 -5.92
N ALA A 230 -6.07 4.11 -6.82
CA ALA A 230 -5.57 5.41 -7.28
C ALA A 230 -4.05 5.41 -7.57
N PRO A 231 -3.56 4.57 -8.50
CA PRO A 231 -2.13 4.47 -8.81
C PRO A 231 -1.51 5.85 -9.04
N GLY A 232 -0.48 6.20 -8.26
CA GLY A 232 0.19 7.49 -8.35
C GLY A 232 1.00 7.65 -9.65
N ARG A 233 1.41 8.89 -9.97
CA ARG A 233 2.21 9.21 -11.20
C ARG A 233 3.52 8.41 -11.31
N SER A 234 4.02 7.82 -10.20
CA SER A 234 5.18 6.94 -10.20
C SER A 234 5.04 5.74 -11.14
N VAL A 235 3.81 5.27 -11.42
CA VAL A 235 3.58 4.14 -12.35
C VAL A 235 4.03 4.47 -13.78
N LEU A 236 4.06 5.74 -14.16
CA LEU A 236 4.56 6.20 -15.47
C LEU A 236 6.06 5.93 -15.67
N GLY A 237 6.78 5.60 -14.59
CA GLY A 237 8.17 5.17 -14.63
C GLY A 237 8.39 3.71 -14.98
N PHE A 238 7.34 2.90 -15.13
CA PHE A 238 7.47 1.50 -15.53
C PHE A 238 7.81 1.33 -17.01
N GLY A 239 8.62 0.31 -17.31
CA GLY A 239 8.86 -0.14 -18.67
C GLY A 239 7.64 -0.86 -19.23
N GLU A 240 7.12 -0.42 -20.38
CA GLU A 240 5.90 -0.97 -20.99
C GLU A 240 6.01 -2.48 -21.26
N GLU A 241 7.16 -2.95 -21.69
CA GLU A 241 7.37 -4.37 -21.97
C GLU A 241 7.26 -5.24 -20.71
N SER A 242 7.72 -4.72 -19.54
CA SER A 242 7.57 -5.45 -18.29
C SER A 242 6.11 -5.52 -17.82
N LEU A 243 5.33 -4.49 -18.06
CA LEU A 243 3.90 -4.48 -17.74
C LEU A 243 3.12 -5.54 -18.52
N LYS A 244 3.47 -5.76 -19.79
CA LYS A 244 2.85 -6.80 -20.64
C LYS A 244 3.11 -8.23 -20.11
N THR A 245 4.17 -8.42 -19.32
CA THR A 245 4.52 -9.72 -18.74
C THR A 245 3.85 -10.01 -17.40
N VAL A 246 3.15 -9.03 -16.82
CA VAL A 246 2.38 -9.21 -15.58
C VAL A 246 1.22 -10.17 -15.84
N GLY A 247 1.30 -11.37 -15.25
CA GLY A 247 0.32 -12.43 -15.44
C GLY A 247 -0.76 -12.49 -14.36
N ALA A 248 -0.52 -11.92 -13.18
CA ALA A 248 -1.50 -11.89 -12.10
C ALA A 248 -2.66 -10.92 -12.42
N PRO A 249 -3.91 -11.27 -12.10
CA PRO A 249 -5.05 -10.39 -12.29
C PRO A 249 -4.96 -9.15 -11.38
N ALA A 250 -5.30 -7.97 -11.92
CA ALA A 250 -5.25 -6.71 -11.21
C ALA A 250 -6.56 -5.92 -11.36
N LEU A 251 -7.12 -5.48 -10.25
CA LEU A 251 -8.22 -4.52 -10.22
C LEU A 251 -7.66 -3.12 -9.97
N ILE A 252 -7.91 -2.20 -10.88
CA ILE A 252 -7.50 -0.80 -10.76
C ILE A 252 -8.72 0.03 -10.39
N LEU A 253 -8.62 0.78 -9.30
CA LEU A 253 -9.69 1.61 -8.75
C LEU A 253 -9.23 3.07 -8.71
N VAL A 254 -10.06 4.00 -9.17
CA VAL A 254 -9.72 5.44 -9.17
C VAL A 254 -11.00 6.28 -9.14
N GLY A 255 -10.92 7.49 -8.60
CA GLY A 255 -11.99 8.47 -8.68
C GLY A 255 -11.90 9.32 -9.96
N ASP A 256 -13.05 9.74 -10.48
CA ASP A 256 -13.16 10.57 -11.70
C ASP A 256 -12.60 12.00 -11.50
N ALA A 257 -12.55 12.49 -10.27
CA ALA A 257 -12.03 13.80 -9.89
C ALA A 257 -10.67 13.73 -9.18
N ASP A 258 -9.94 12.63 -9.30
CA ASP A 258 -8.60 12.49 -8.74
C ASP A 258 -7.59 13.44 -9.42
N LYS A 259 -7.19 14.50 -8.71
CA LYS A 259 -6.22 15.50 -9.19
C LYS A 259 -4.77 15.11 -8.89
N ALA A 260 -4.53 14.28 -7.88
CA ALA A 260 -3.20 13.83 -7.50
C ALA A 260 -2.68 12.76 -8.47
N ALA A 261 -3.57 11.85 -8.86
CA ALA A 261 -3.31 10.77 -9.81
C ALA A 261 -4.46 10.69 -10.85
N PRO A 262 -4.53 11.62 -11.81
CA PRO A 262 -5.65 11.67 -12.76
C PRO A 262 -5.87 10.33 -13.45
N ALA A 263 -7.15 9.93 -13.49
CA ALA A 263 -7.56 8.59 -13.96
C ALA A 263 -6.97 8.26 -15.33
N GLU A 264 -7.07 9.19 -16.30
CA GLU A 264 -6.58 8.98 -17.66
C GLU A 264 -5.06 8.86 -17.72
N GLU A 265 -4.32 9.74 -16.99
CA GLU A 265 -2.87 9.76 -17.03
C GLU A 265 -2.22 8.56 -16.32
N CYS A 266 -2.83 8.07 -15.24
CA CYS A 266 -2.23 7.05 -14.38
C CYS A 266 -2.94 5.69 -14.49
N SER A 267 -4.22 5.63 -14.13
CA SER A 267 -4.97 4.38 -14.04
C SER A 267 -5.29 3.78 -15.40
N SER A 268 -5.81 4.60 -16.34
CA SER A 268 -6.08 4.16 -17.71
C SER A 268 -4.79 3.80 -18.44
N TRP A 269 -3.73 4.62 -18.25
CA TRP A 269 -2.41 4.32 -18.81
C TRP A 269 -1.88 2.96 -18.36
N LEU A 270 -2.01 2.65 -17.07
CA LEU A 270 -1.57 1.38 -16.49
C LEU A 270 -2.46 0.22 -16.99
N HIS A 271 -3.78 0.41 -16.98
CA HIS A 271 -4.78 -0.58 -17.44
C HIS A 271 -4.51 -1.05 -18.87
N HIS A 272 -4.27 -0.11 -19.79
CA HIS A 272 -4.01 -0.44 -21.19
C HIS A 272 -2.71 -1.25 -21.42
N ARG A 273 -1.84 -1.33 -20.41
CA ARG A 273 -0.54 -2.04 -20.50
C ARG A 273 -0.51 -3.34 -19.72
N LEU A 274 -1.41 -3.54 -18.79
CA LEU A 274 -1.57 -4.79 -18.06
C LEU A 274 -2.50 -5.72 -18.86
N THR A 275 -2.07 -6.95 -19.10
CA THR A 275 -2.82 -7.93 -19.92
C THR A 275 -4.06 -8.50 -19.22
N ARG A 276 -4.05 -8.51 -17.89
CA ARG A 276 -5.13 -9.06 -17.05
C ARG A 276 -5.55 -8.04 -16.01
N SER A 277 -6.20 -6.96 -16.43
CA SER A 277 -6.70 -5.95 -15.52
C SER A 277 -8.10 -5.49 -15.84
N VAL A 278 -8.83 -5.04 -14.81
CA VAL A 278 -10.09 -4.31 -14.91
C VAL A 278 -9.90 -2.95 -14.29
N LEU A 279 -10.44 -1.91 -14.92
CA LEU A 279 -10.46 -0.55 -14.43
C LEU A 279 -11.87 -0.16 -14.03
N LYS A 280 -12.03 0.23 -12.76
CA LYS A 280 -13.26 0.85 -12.22
C LYS A 280 -12.97 2.30 -11.90
N ILE A 281 -13.75 3.20 -12.47
CA ILE A 281 -13.72 4.63 -12.17
C ILE A 281 -14.96 4.97 -11.35
N PHE A 282 -14.76 5.44 -10.11
CA PHE A 282 -15.83 5.93 -9.26
C PHE A 282 -16.21 7.34 -9.70
N GLY A 283 -17.46 7.52 -10.12
CA GLY A 283 -18.00 8.79 -10.62
C GLY A 283 -18.56 9.68 -9.51
N GLY A 284 -19.07 10.86 -9.93
CA GLY A 284 -19.75 11.78 -9.03
C GLY A 284 -18.81 12.77 -8.32
N GLY A 285 -17.57 12.88 -8.75
CA GLY A 285 -16.58 13.79 -8.18
C GLY A 285 -15.69 13.13 -7.13
N VAL A 286 -15.56 11.81 -7.16
CA VAL A 286 -14.69 11.05 -6.23
C VAL A 286 -13.23 11.46 -6.43
N GLY A 287 -12.58 11.92 -5.36
CA GLY A 287 -11.19 12.38 -5.34
C GLY A 287 -10.20 11.32 -4.84
N HIS A 288 -8.90 11.69 -4.85
CA HIS A 288 -7.80 10.81 -4.44
C HIS A 288 -7.94 10.25 -3.04
N TYR A 289 -8.40 11.08 -2.11
CA TYR A 289 -8.40 10.75 -0.68
C TYR A 289 -9.65 10.01 -0.21
N VAL A 290 -10.57 9.61 -1.09
CA VAL A 290 -11.62 8.67 -0.73
C VAL A 290 -11.02 7.33 -0.27
N PHE A 291 -9.82 6.97 -0.73
CA PHE A 291 -9.11 5.73 -0.39
C PHE A 291 -8.39 5.76 0.97
N VAL A 292 -8.56 6.81 1.78
CA VAL A 292 -8.09 6.85 3.18
C VAL A 292 -9.29 6.79 4.14
N PRO A 293 -9.09 6.42 5.43
CA PRO A 293 -10.18 6.34 6.40
C PRO A 293 -10.95 7.65 6.56
N GLU A 294 -12.11 7.58 7.19
CA GLU A 294 -12.79 8.78 7.68
C GLU A 294 -11.92 9.55 8.70
N GLY A 295 -12.02 10.88 8.68
CA GLY A 295 -11.31 11.73 9.62
C GLY A 295 -11.97 11.81 10.99
N THR A 296 -11.15 11.94 12.04
CA THR A 296 -11.60 12.42 13.34
C THR A 296 -11.79 13.95 13.30
N ARG A 297 -12.32 14.54 14.38
CA ARG A 297 -12.34 16.01 14.52
C ARG A 297 -10.93 16.61 14.41
N LEU A 298 -9.91 15.90 14.91
CA LEU A 298 -8.52 16.34 14.83
C LEU A 298 -8.04 16.28 13.37
N GLY A 299 -8.28 15.19 12.65
CA GLY A 299 -7.94 15.06 11.23
C GLY A 299 -8.59 16.16 10.38
N LEU A 300 -9.88 16.39 10.56
CA LEU A 300 -10.60 17.47 9.86
C LEU A 300 -10.05 18.87 10.17
N ALA A 301 -9.57 19.10 11.40
CA ALA A 301 -9.01 20.39 11.79
C ALA A 301 -7.62 20.65 11.15
N PHE A 302 -6.81 19.62 10.94
CA PHE A 302 -5.42 19.76 10.46
C PHE A 302 -5.22 19.45 8.99
N ALA A 303 -6.09 18.60 8.39
CA ALA A 303 -5.94 18.13 7.02
C ALA A 303 -7.32 17.87 6.38
N ALA A 304 -8.20 18.87 6.40
CA ALA A 304 -9.57 18.74 5.91
C ALA A 304 -9.65 18.17 4.49
N GLU A 305 -8.68 18.48 3.63
CA GLU A 305 -8.61 18.01 2.25
C GLU A 305 -8.50 16.48 2.11
N LEU A 306 -8.01 15.78 3.15
CA LEU A 306 -7.94 14.31 3.17
C LEU A 306 -9.29 13.67 3.50
N PHE A 307 -10.18 14.40 4.17
CA PHE A 307 -11.35 13.85 4.84
C PHE A 307 -12.67 14.43 4.35
N THR A 308 -12.62 15.43 3.46
CA THR A 308 -13.82 16.08 2.93
C THR A 308 -14.08 15.57 1.51
N ASP A 309 -15.20 14.88 1.34
CA ASP A 309 -15.69 14.48 0.03
C ASP A 309 -16.71 15.47 -0.52
N PRO A 310 -16.90 15.55 -1.84
CA PRO A 310 -17.95 16.34 -2.45
C PRO A 310 -19.35 15.92 -1.97
N PRO A 311 -20.37 16.81 -2.04
CA PRO A 311 -21.74 16.46 -1.73
C PRO A 311 -22.22 15.29 -2.58
N GLY A 312 -22.84 14.31 -1.94
CA GLY A 312 -23.36 13.10 -2.59
C GLY A 312 -22.39 11.91 -2.63
N ILE A 313 -21.14 12.11 -2.19
CA ILE A 313 -20.19 11.00 -2.02
C ILE A 313 -20.24 10.50 -0.57
N GLU A 314 -20.72 9.29 -0.42
CA GLU A 314 -20.71 8.55 0.85
C GLU A 314 -19.45 7.66 0.91
N ARG A 315 -18.40 8.14 1.56
CA ARG A 315 -17.09 7.46 1.64
C ARG A 315 -17.22 6.02 2.12
N ALA A 316 -18.05 5.77 3.12
CA ALA A 316 -18.28 4.43 3.65
C ALA A 316 -18.85 3.46 2.58
N ALA A 317 -19.77 3.94 1.73
CA ALA A 317 -20.33 3.13 0.64
C ALA A 317 -19.27 2.80 -0.43
N VAL A 318 -18.43 3.79 -0.79
CA VAL A 318 -17.29 3.56 -1.69
C VAL A 318 -16.32 2.53 -1.09
N HIS A 319 -16.02 2.64 0.21
CA HIS A 319 -15.18 1.69 0.93
C HIS A 319 -15.75 0.27 0.92
N ASP A 320 -17.07 0.12 1.11
CA ASP A 320 -17.73 -1.19 1.09
C ASP A 320 -17.65 -1.80 -0.30
N GLU A 321 -17.92 -1.01 -1.36
CA GLU A 321 -17.78 -1.46 -2.75
C GLU A 321 -16.34 -1.88 -3.09
N ILE A 322 -15.33 -1.12 -2.67
CA ILE A 322 -13.92 -1.48 -2.84
C ILE A 322 -13.60 -2.82 -2.17
N ALA A 323 -14.08 -3.02 -0.95
CA ALA A 323 -13.84 -4.26 -0.22
C ALA A 323 -14.55 -5.46 -0.86
N ASP A 324 -15.78 -5.28 -1.37
CA ASP A 324 -16.53 -6.32 -2.08
C ASP A 324 -15.82 -6.72 -3.37
N LEU A 325 -15.42 -5.76 -4.19
CA LEU A 325 -14.69 -6.01 -5.44
C LEU A 325 -13.33 -6.68 -5.16
N SER A 326 -12.62 -6.23 -4.11
CA SER A 326 -11.36 -6.84 -3.70
C SER A 326 -11.54 -8.31 -3.29
N ALA A 327 -12.52 -8.58 -2.43
CA ALA A 327 -12.83 -9.93 -1.97
C ALA A 327 -13.27 -10.84 -3.13
N ALA A 328 -14.08 -10.32 -4.04
CA ALA A 328 -14.51 -11.06 -5.24
C ALA A 328 -13.31 -11.46 -6.11
N LEU A 329 -12.40 -10.50 -6.41
CA LEU A 329 -11.17 -10.79 -7.14
C LEU A 329 -10.32 -11.88 -6.46
N PHE A 330 -10.12 -11.76 -5.13
CA PHE A 330 -9.28 -12.66 -4.36
C PHE A 330 -9.87 -14.07 -4.25
N HIS A 331 -11.19 -14.20 -4.16
CA HIS A 331 -11.85 -15.51 -4.12
C HIS A 331 -11.85 -16.21 -5.48
N HIS A 332 -12.08 -15.48 -6.57
CA HIS A 332 -12.22 -16.05 -7.90
C HIS A 332 -10.88 -16.14 -8.67
N GLY A 333 -9.92 -15.29 -8.36
CA GLY A 333 -8.61 -15.25 -9.05
C GLY A 333 -8.72 -14.81 -10.52
N ASP A 334 -9.84 -14.21 -10.92
CA ASP A 334 -10.08 -13.77 -12.28
C ASP A 334 -10.82 -12.42 -12.32
N VAL A 335 -10.35 -11.55 -13.21
CA VAL A 335 -10.97 -10.22 -13.42
C VAL A 335 -12.34 -10.30 -14.09
N GLY A 336 -12.63 -11.37 -14.84
CA GLY A 336 -13.95 -11.60 -15.45
C GLY A 336 -15.08 -11.77 -14.42
N ALA A 337 -14.76 -12.11 -13.18
CA ALA A 337 -15.76 -12.23 -12.11
C ALA A 337 -16.19 -10.89 -11.50
N ILE A 338 -15.47 -9.79 -11.83
CA ILE A 338 -15.68 -8.45 -11.28
C ILE A 338 -15.90 -7.37 -12.36
N ALA A 339 -15.85 -7.77 -13.65
CA ALA A 339 -16.05 -6.91 -14.81
C ALA A 339 -17.53 -6.53 -15.02
#